data_5f2f0c687f04783cf9c9bef726428239
#
_entry.id   5f2f0c687f04783cf9c9bef726428239
#
_cell.length_a   1.000
_cell.length_b   1.000
_cell.length_c   1.000
_cell.angle_alpha   90.00
_cell.angle_beta   90.00
_cell.angle_gamma   90.00
#
_symmetry.space_group_name_H-M   'P 1'
#
loop_
_entity.id
_entity.type
_entity.pdbx_description
1 polymer ?
#
loop_
_entity_poly.entity_id
_entity_poly.type
_entity_poly.pdbx_seq_one_letter_code
_entity_poly.pdbx_strand_id
1 'polypeptide(L)' 'MDVSGAGDTFMAALAVKYTETNDMIMSIEFANQCAAKVVKKKGTTVA' A
#
# COMPACT_ATOMS: atom_id res chain seq x y z
N MET A 1 -7.59 -7.66 -13.88
CA MET A 1 -7.07 -6.84 -13.15
C MET A 1 -7.60 -6.72 -11.82
N ASP A 2 -6.84 -6.84 -10.91
CA ASP A 2 -7.23 -6.95 -9.62
C ASP A 2 -6.84 -5.78 -8.82
N VAL A 3 -7.60 -4.77 -8.83
CA VAL A 3 -7.34 -3.60 -8.08
C VAL A 3 -7.60 -3.82 -6.62
N SER A 4 -8.39 -4.80 -6.29
CA SER A 4 -8.71 -5.04 -4.90
C SER A 4 -7.47 -5.51 -4.14
N GLY A 5 -6.50 -6.09 -4.83
CA GLY A 5 -5.27 -6.49 -4.20
C GLY A 5 -4.51 -5.31 -3.64
N ALA A 6 -4.51 -4.20 -4.38
CA ALA A 6 -3.82 -3.00 -3.92
C ALA A 6 -4.52 -2.41 -2.70
N GLY A 7 -5.85 -2.47 -2.70
CA GLY A 7 -6.61 -1.96 -1.57
C GLY A 7 -6.32 -2.74 -0.30
N ASP A 8 -6.24 -4.05 -0.43
CA ASP A 8 -5.94 -4.89 0.71
C ASP A 8 -4.54 -4.60 1.24
N THR A 9 -3.59 -4.42 0.33
CA THR A 9 -2.22 -4.11 0.71
C THR A 9 -2.17 -2.78 1.43
N PHE A 10 -2.91 -1.80 0.93
CA PHE A 10 -2.94 -0.49 1.55
C PHE A 10 -3.47 -0.57 2.98
N MET A 11 -4.59 -1.26 3.15
CA MET A 11 -5.20 -1.36 4.48
C MET A 11 -4.30 -2.12 5.45
N ALA A 12 -3.72 -3.20 4.98
CA ALA A 12 -2.84 -3.99 5.83
C ALA A 12 -1.63 -3.19 6.25
N ALA A 13 -1.00 -2.52 5.31
CA ALA A 13 0.18 -1.73 5.60
C ALA A 13 -0.16 -0.58 6.53
N LEU A 14 -1.30 0.04 6.30
CA LEU A 14 -1.74 1.14 7.14
C LEU A 14 -1.93 0.69 8.58
N ALA A 15 -2.60 -0.43 8.76
CA ALA A 15 -2.88 -0.94 10.09
C ALA A 15 -1.59 -1.30 10.83
N VAL A 16 -0.72 -1.99 10.14
CA VAL A 16 0.54 -2.41 10.74
C VAL A 16 1.38 -1.21 11.14
N LYS A 17 1.53 -0.27 10.23
CA LYS A 17 2.38 0.88 10.50
C LYS A 17 1.78 1.76 11.58
N TYR A 18 0.48 1.91 11.56
CA TYR A 18 -0.16 2.73 12.56
C TYR A 18 0.03 2.14 13.97
N THR A 19 -0.01 0.82 14.07
CA THR A 19 0.20 0.16 15.35
C THR A 19 1.63 0.38 15.83
N GLU A 20 2.57 0.45 14.90
CA GLU A 20 3.97 0.61 15.24
C GLU A 20 4.31 2.05 15.62
N THR A 21 3.86 2.99 14.82
CA THR A 21 4.26 4.38 14.99
C THR A 21 3.22 5.21 15.70
N ASN A 22 1.97 4.78 15.65
CA ASN A 22 0.86 5.55 16.20
C ASN A 22 0.75 6.89 15.50
N ASP A 23 1.23 6.96 14.26
CA ASP A 23 1.24 8.17 13.48
C ASP A 23 0.48 7.93 12.19
N MET A 24 -0.68 8.56 12.05
CA MET A 24 -1.54 8.34 10.92
C MET A 24 -0.90 8.81 9.61
N ILE A 25 -0.26 9.96 9.64
CA ILE A 25 0.35 10.49 8.43
C ILE A 25 1.45 9.59 7.93
N MET A 26 2.31 9.14 8.82
CA MET A 26 3.38 8.21 8.42
C MET A 26 2.79 6.91 7.92
N SER A 27 1.74 6.46 8.58
CA SER A 27 1.12 5.20 8.20
C SER A 27 0.53 5.29 6.80
N ILE A 28 -0.12 6.39 6.50
CA ILE A 28 -0.72 6.58 5.19
C ILE A 28 0.37 6.65 4.11
N GLU A 29 1.44 7.35 4.38
CA GLU A 29 2.54 7.43 3.42
C GLU A 29 3.15 6.06 3.18
N PHE A 30 3.34 5.31 4.24
CA PHE A 30 3.89 3.98 4.11
C PHE A 30 2.94 3.08 3.33
N ALA A 31 1.65 3.16 3.63
CA ALA A 31 0.66 2.34 2.94
C ALA A 31 0.59 2.70 1.46
N ASN A 32 0.71 3.98 1.15
CA ASN A 32 0.71 4.43 -0.23
C ASN A 32 1.88 3.84 -0.99
N GLN A 33 3.04 3.79 -0.37
CA GLN A 33 4.21 3.23 -1.01
C GLN A 33 4.04 1.74 -1.25
N CYS A 34 3.48 1.04 -0.29
CA CYS A 34 3.26 -0.39 -0.45
C CYS A 34 2.26 -0.67 -1.56
N ALA A 35 1.17 0.08 -1.58
CA ALA A 35 0.16 -0.11 -2.62
C ALA A 35 0.72 0.24 -3.99
N ALA A 36 1.53 1.28 -4.05
CA ALA A 36 2.13 1.70 -5.31
C ALA A 36 3.04 0.61 -5.86
N LYS A 37 3.74 -0.07 -5.00
CA LYS A 37 4.61 -1.15 -5.44
C LYS A 37 3.82 -2.28 -6.05
N VAL A 38 2.69 -2.60 -5.48
CA VAL A 38 1.85 -3.67 -6.01
C VAL A 38 1.33 -3.29 -7.39
N VAL A 39 0.82 -2.07 -7.50
CA VAL A 39 0.28 -1.61 -8.77
C VAL A 39 1.38 -1.49 -9.81
N LYS A 40 2.51 -0.97 -9.41
CA LYS A 40 3.60 -0.80 -10.33
C LYS A 40 4.11 -2.14 -10.84
N LYS A 41 4.13 -3.11 -9.98
CA LYS A 41 4.60 -4.43 -10.37
C LYS A 41 3.76 -4.98 -11.50
N LYS A 42 2.47 -4.77 -11.44
CA LYS A 42 1.60 -5.25 -12.49
C LYS A 42 1.65 -4.35 -13.70
N GLY A 43 1.79 -3.08 -13.48
CA GLY A 43 1.78 -2.12 -14.56
C GLY A 43 3.02 -2.16 -15.41
N THR A 44 4.15 -2.49 -14.81
CA THR A 44 5.40 -2.48 -15.54
C THR A 44 5.40 -3.47 -16.68
N THR A 45 4.60 -4.49 -16.57
CA THR A 45 4.55 -5.48 -17.63
C THR A 45 3.94 -4.90 -18.88
N VAL A 46 3.20 -3.85 -18.72
CA VAL A 46 2.54 -3.23 -19.86
C VAL A 46 3.52 -2.43 -20.67
N ALA A 47 4.42 -1.80 -20.01
CA ALA A 47 5.39 -1.00 -20.74
C ALA A 47 6.30 -1.86 -21.57
#